data_d8a5c96e38ca0e92824628d95895f486
#
_entry.id   d8a5c96e38ca0e92824628d95895f486
#
_cell.length_a   1.000
_cell.length_b   1.000
_cell.length_c   1.000
_cell.angle_alpha   90.00
_cell.angle_beta   90.00
_cell.angle_gamma   90.00
#
_symmetry.space_group_name_H-M   'P 1'
#
loop_
_entity.id
_entity.type
_entity.pdbx_description
1 polymer ?
#
loop_
_entity_poly.entity_id
_entity_poly.type
_entity_poly.pdbx_seq_one_letter_code
_entity_poly.pdbx_strand_id
1 'polypeptide(L)'
;MNVLVVDDNESVADSLAFLLDCYGHHAAVAYDGETALRLLHAGAFEITFLDENLPDIQGSAVARSLRETPIRSAAFLVSMTGDAVSQADIARLFDVYLQKPFSCEALMQVIEDARCSSDAATRQAA
;
A
#
# COMPACT_ATOMS: atom_id res chain seq x y z
N MET A 1 -4.51 -12.36 -1.19
CA MET A 1 -4.25 -11.15 -2.00
C MET A 1 -2.74 -10.95 -2.17
N ASN A 2 -2.35 -10.41 -3.30
CA ASN A 2 -0.96 -10.01 -3.52
C ASN A 2 -0.75 -8.63 -2.93
N VAL A 3 0.16 -8.53 -1.97
CA VAL A 3 0.38 -7.33 -1.18
C VAL A 3 1.83 -6.87 -1.32
N LEU A 4 2.04 -5.58 -1.47
CA LEU A 4 3.36 -4.98 -1.42
C LEU A 4 3.47 -4.12 -0.15
N VAL A 5 4.54 -4.31 0.61
CA VAL A 5 4.84 -3.50 1.80
C VAL A 5 6.09 -2.68 1.51
N VAL A 6 5.96 -1.36 1.58
CA VAL A 6 7.07 -0.44 1.30
C VAL A 6 7.39 0.36 2.55
N ASP A 7 8.55 0.10 3.13
CA ASP A 7 9.02 0.77 4.34
C ASP A 7 10.54 0.66 4.40
N ASP A 8 11.24 1.76 4.68
CA ASP A 8 12.70 1.75 4.76
C ASP A 8 13.22 1.06 6.02
N ASN A 9 12.39 0.91 7.02
CA ASN A 9 12.73 0.10 8.20
C ASN A 9 12.48 -1.37 7.86
N GLU A 10 13.57 -2.11 7.59
CA GLU A 10 13.48 -3.49 7.15
C GLU A 10 12.77 -4.38 8.17
N SER A 11 13.01 -4.16 9.46
CA SER A 11 12.35 -4.94 10.51
C SER A 11 10.83 -4.76 10.48
N VAL A 12 10.37 -3.54 10.28
CA VAL A 12 8.94 -3.22 10.21
C VAL A 12 8.34 -3.85 8.95
N ALA A 13 8.98 -3.67 7.80
CA ALA A 13 8.49 -4.21 6.54
C ALA A 13 8.42 -5.73 6.58
N ASP A 14 9.49 -6.38 7.05
CA ASP A 14 9.55 -7.84 7.11
C ASP A 14 8.54 -8.41 8.11
N SER A 15 8.36 -7.76 9.25
CA SER A 15 7.37 -8.18 10.26
C SER A 15 5.96 -8.09 9.73
N LEU A 16 5.66 -6.99 9.03
CA LEU A 16 4.34 -6.78 8.45
C LEU A 16 4.07 -7.82 7.35
N ALA A 17 5.04 -8.06 6.49
CA ALA A 17 4.93 -9.07 5.43
C ALA A 17 4.73 -10.47 6.01
N PHE A 18 5.46 -10.81 7.07
CA PHE A 18 5.31 -12.09 7.75
C PHE A 18 3.88 -12.24 8.30
N LEU A 19 3.37 -11.21 8.95
CA LEU A 19 2.02 -11.22 9.50
C LEU A 19 0.98 -11.44 8.39
N LEU A 20 1.12 -10.75 7.27
CA LEU A 20 0.21 -10.90 6.14
C LEU A 20 0.26 -12.30 5.55
N ASP A 21 1.46 -12.87 5.43
CA ASP A 21 1.62 -14.26 4.96
C ASP A 21 0.90 -15.24 5.90
N CYS A 22 0.95 -15.00 7.22
CA CYS A 22 0.26 -15.84 8.20
C CYS A 22 -1.25 -15.82 8.02
N TYR A 23 -1.79 -14.74 7.46
CA TYR A 23 -3.22 -14.62 7.18
C TYR A 23 -3.60 -15.06 5.76
N GLY A 24 -2.68 -15.70 5.06
CA GLY A 24 -2.97 -16.28 3.74
C GLY A 24 -2.74 -15.37 2.55
N HIS A 25 -2.10 -14.23 2.76
CA HIS A 25 -1.77 -13.30 1.67
C HIS A 25 -0.35 -13.55 1.17
N HIS A 26 -0.06 -13.10 -0.06
CA HIS A 26 1.29 -13.17 -0.62
C HIS A 26 1.91 -11.78 -0.52
N ALA A 27 2.82 -11.60 0.42
CA ALA A 27 3.43 -10.30 0.68
C ALA A 27 4.86 -10.23 0.13
N ALA A 28 5.14 -9.16 -0.58
CA ALA A 28 6.50 -8.79 -1.00
C ALA A 28 6.89 -7.51 -0.28
N VAL A 29 8.17 -7.23 -0.19
CA VAL A 29 8.67 -6.03 0.48
C VAL A 29 9.55 -5.20 -0.44
N ALA A 30 9.54 -3.88 -0.23
CA ALA A 30 10.48 -2.95 -0.84
C ALA A 30 10.93 -1.98 0.25
N TYR A 31 12.21 -1.62 0.24
CA TYR A 31 12.79 -0.78 1.28
C TYR A 31 13.05 0.66 0.79
N ASP A 32 12.75 0.92 -0.46
CA ASP A 32 12.89 2.26 -1.05
C ASP A 32 11.85 2.46 -2.16
N GLY A 33 11.74 3.70 -2.62
CA GLY A 33 10.73 4.06 -3.61
C GLY A 33 11.02 3.51 -5.00
N GLU A 34 12.29 3.45 -5.39
CA GLU A 34 12.68 2.92 -6.69
C GLU A 34 12.33 1.45 -6.82
N THR A 35 12.67 0.66 -5.79
CA THR A 35 12.33 -0.77 -5.76
C THR A 35 10.83 -0.95 -5.79
N ALA A 36 10.09 -0.13 -5.02
CA ALA A 36 8.63 -0.18 -5.00
C ALA A 36 8.04 0.06 -6.39
N LEU A 37 8.49 1.09 -7.09
CA LEU A 37 8.00 1.40 -8.42
C LEU A 37 8.31 0.28 -9.40
N ARG A 38 9.52 -0.28 -9.34
CA ARG A 38 9.91 -1.38 -10.22
C ARG A 38 9.02 -2.60 -10.01
N LEU A 39 8.76 -2.97 -8.75
CA LEU A 39 7.90 -4.10 -8.42
C LEU A 39 6.45 -3.85 -8.83
N LEU A 40 5.96 -2.64 -8.61
CA LEU A 40 4.59 -2.29 -8.96
C LEU A 40 4.36 -2.28 -10.47
N HIS A 41 5.36 -1.86 -11.24
CA HIS A 41 5.24 -1.92 -12.70
C HIS A 41 5.37 -3.34 -13.25
N ALA A 42 6.12 -4.20 -12.58
CA ALA A 42 6.35 -5.58 -13.03
C ALA A 42 5.27 -6.55 -12.55
N GLY A 43 4.66 -6.30 -11.39
CA GLY A 43 3.74 -7.21 -10.74
C GLY A 43 2.31 -6.70 -10.66
N ALA A 44 1.40 -7.59 -10.31
CA ALA A 44 -0.01 -7.26 -10.10
C ALA A 44 -0.30 -7.33 -8.60
N PHE A 45 -0.14 -6.21 -7.92
CA PHE A 45 -0.45 -6.10 -6.50
C PHE A 45 -1.86 -5.53 -6.33
N GLU A 46 -2.63 -6.17 -5.47
CA GLU A 46 -4.00 -5.76 -5.19
C GLU A 46 -4.05 -4.65 -4.15
N ILE A 47 -3.07 -4.67 -3.22
CA ILE A 47 -2.98 -3.66 -2.17
C ILE A 47 -1.50 -3.35 -1.90
N THR A 48 -1.19 -2.08 -1.68
CA THR A 48 0.16 -1.60 -1.37
C THR A 48 0.13 -0.76 -0.11
N PHE A 49 0.92 -1.15 0.88
CA PHE A 49 1.17 -0.38 2.10
C PHE A 49 2.43 0.43 1.87
N LEU A 50 2.32 1.75 1.91
CA LEU A 50 3.36 2.65 1.44
C LEU A 50 3.71 3.68 2.53
N ASP A 51 4.95 3.62 3.03
CA ASP A 51 5.46 4.60 3.98
C ASP A 51 5.80 5.90 3.26
N GLU A 52 5.51 7.04 3.91
CA GLU A 52 5.82 8.35 3.34
C GLU A 52 7.33 8.64 3.36
N ASN A 53 8.03 8.21 4.40
CA ASN A 53 9.44 8.54 4.61
C ASN A 53 10.36 7.46 4.04
N LEU A 54 10.59 7.50 2.73
CA LEU A 54 11.52 6.59 2.06
C LEU A 54 12.85 7.32 1.80
N PRO A 55 13.97 6.58 1.68
CA PRO A 55 15.29 7.20 1.60
C PRO A 55 15.56 7.96 0.29
N ASP A 56 14.90 7.57 -0.78
CA ASP A 56 15.17 8.14 -2.12
C ASP A 56 14.07 9.11 -2.57
N ILE A 57 12.80 8.73 -2.43
CA ILE A 57 11.66 9.58 -2.79
C ILE A 57 10.58 9.43 -1.71
N GLN A 58 9.66 10.39 -1.67
CA GLN A 58 8.54 10.30 -0.74
C GLN A 58 7.52 9.28 -1.23
N GLY A 59 6.83 8.64 -0.28
CA GLY A 59 5.76 7.70 -0.61
C GLY A 59 4.66 8.32 -1.45
N SER A 60 4.32 9.58 -1.19
CA SER A 60 3.35 10.32 -1.99
C SER A 60 3.78 10.44 -3.45
N ALA A 61 5.08 10.56 -3.71
CA ALA A 61 5.61 10.60 -5.09
C ALA A 61 5.41 9.25 -5.79
N VAL A 62 5.61 8.14 -5.07
CA VAL A 62 5.35 6.80 -5.59
C VAL A 62 3.86 6.66 -5.95
N ALA A 63 2.98 7.07 -5.04
CA ALA A 63 1.53 7.00 -5.24
C ALA A 63 1.10 7.84 -6.45
N ARG A 64 1.64 9.04 -6.59
CA ARG A 64 1.33 9.92 -7.72
C ARG A 64 1.73 9.26 -9.04
N SER A 65 2.92 8.67 -9.09
CA SER A 65 3.39 7.96 -10.27
C SER A 65 2.43 6.82 -10.66
N LEU A 66 1.95 6.08 -9.67
CA LEU A 66 1.01 4.98 -9.91
C LEU A 66 -0.33 5.48 -10.43
N ARG A 67 -0.83 6.58 -9.89
CA ARG A 67 -2.13 7.14 -10.30
C ARG A 67 -2.09 7.69 -11.72
N GLU A 68 -0.91 8.06 -12.20
CA GLU A 68 -0.72 8.54 -13.57
C GLU A 68 -0.65 7.39 -14.58
N THR A 69 -0.43 6.16 -14.11
CA THR A 69 -0.34 4.98 -14.94
C THR A 69 -1.70 4.26 -14.97
N PRO A 70 -2.42 4.20 -16.09
CA PRO A 70 -3.79 3.69 -16.12
C PRO A 70 -3.98 2.30 -15.53
N ILE A 71 -3.05 1.38 -15.79
CA ILE A 71 -3.14 0.00 -15.30
C ILE A 71 -3.07 -0.04 -13.77
N ARG A 72 -2.27 0.83 -13.18
CA ARG A 72 -2.01 0.83 -11.74
C ARG A 72 -2.95 1.72 -10.94
N SER A 73 -3.75 2.55 -11.62
CA SER A 73 -4.68 3.45 -10.94
C SER A 73 -5.75 2.69 -10.16
N ALA A 74 -6.00 1.43 -10.48
CA ALA A 74 -6.97 0.60 -9.79
C ALA A 74 -6.43 -0.06 -8.52
N ALA A 75 -5.12 0.01 -8.28
CA ALA A 75 -4.51 -0.57 -7.08
C ALA A 75 -5.00 0.16 -5.82
N PHE A 76 -5.26 -0.62 -4.77
CA PHE A 76 -5.66 -0.05 -3.48
C PHE A 76 -4.41 0.39 -2.73
N LEU A 77 -4.30 1.70 -2.48
CA LEU A 77 -3.11 2.28 -1.85
C LEU A 77 -3.41 2.71 -0.41
N VAL A 78 -2.55 2.27 0.51
CA VAL A 78 -2.65 2.58 1.93
C VAL A 78 -1.41 3.39 2.34
N SER A 79 -1.63 4.57 2.88
CA SER A 79 -0.53 5.37 3.43
C SER A 79 -0.22 4.93 4.86
N MET A 80 1.06 4.64 5.14
CA MET A 80 1.53 4.33 6.49
C MET A 80 2.50 5.44 6.91
N THR A 81 2.20 6.16 7.99
CA THR A 81 3.14 7.18 8.48
C THR A 81 2.93 7.44 9.98
N GLY A 82 4.01 7.83 10.67
CA GLY A 82 3.94 8.28 12.05
C GLY A 82 3.76 9.78 12.16
N ASP A 83 3.91 10.49 11.04
CA ASP A 83 3.85 11.95 11.00
C ASP A 83 2.52 12.44 10.44
N ALA A 84 2.18 13.69 10.76
CA ALA A 84 1.02 14.33 10.18
C ALA A 84 1.30 14.59 8.69
N VAL A 85 0.40 14.15 7.84
CA VAL A 85 0.49 14.34 6.39
C VAL A 85 -0.69 15.18 5.94
N SER A 86 -0.53 15.92 4.85
CA SER A 86 -1.61 16.74 4.31
C SER A 86 -2.83 15.87 3.99
N GLN A 87 -3.96 16.22 4.56
CA GLN A 87 -5.22 15.50 4.32
C GLN A 87 -5.62 15.53 2.85
N ALA A 88 -5.34 16.66 2.18
CA ALA A 88 -5.65 16.79 0.76
C ALA A 88 -4.85 15.81 -0.09
N ASP A 89 -3.55 15.65 0.22
CA ASP A 89 -2.69 14.72 -0.51
C ASP A 89 -3.13 13.28 -0.28
N ILE A 90 -3.46 12.93 0.97
CA ILE A 90 -3.93 11.59 1.32
C ILE A 90 -5.22 11.28 0.57
N ALA A 91 -6.18 12.21 0.59
CA ALA A 91 -7.48 12.00 -0.04
C ALA A 91 -7.39 11.82 -1.56
N ARG A 92 -6.36 12.42 -2.18
CA ARG A 92 -6.20 12.37 -3.64
C ARG A 92 -5.42 11.17 -4.13
N LEU A 93 -4.47 10.69 -3.34
CA LEU A 93 -3.52 9.66 -3.77
C LEU A 93 -3.77 8.29 -3.15
N PHE A 94 -4.28 8.27 -1.92
CA PHE A 94 -4.44 7.05 -1.14
C PHE A 94 -5.91 6.74 -0.88
N ASP A 95 -6.22 5.45 -0.83
CA ASP A 95 -7.57 4.99 -0.50
C ASP A 95 -7.80 4.99 1.00
N VAL A 96 -6.76 4.67 1.79
CA VAL A 96 -6.83 4.61 3.26
C VAL A 96 -5.53 5.13 3.84
N TYR A 97 -5.64 5.66 5.05
CA TYR A 97 -4.51 6.14 5.84
C TYR A 97 -4.41 5.33 7.13
N LEU A 98 -3.22 4.78 7.41
CA LEU A 98 -2.91 4.09 8.67
C LEU A 98 -1.83 4.85 9.41
N GLN A 99 -2.15 5.35 10.59
CA GLN A 99 -1.17 6.05 11.42
C GLN A 99 -0.38 5.05 12.25
N LYS A 100 0.94 5.15 12.21
CA LYS A 100 1.84 4.32 13.02
C LYS A 100 1.88 4.84 14.45
N PRO A 101 1.94 3.99 15.45
CA PRO A 101 1.78 2.54 15.38
C PRO A 101 0.31 2.14 15.20
N PHE A 102 0.05 1.12 14.41
CA PHE A 102 -1.30 0.62 14.21
C PHE A 102 -1.43 -0.81 14.74
N SER A 103 -2.67 -1.19 15.11
CA SER A 103 -2.96 -2.51 15.63
C SER A 103 -3.14 -3.53 14.50
N CYS A 104 -3.06 -4.80 14.86
CA CYS A 104 -3.38 -5.88 13.93
C CYS A 104 -4.84 -5.77 13.45
N GLU A 105 -5.74 -5.35 14.33
CA GLU A 105 -7.15 -5.15 13.97
C GLU A 105 -7.32 -4.07 12.91
N ALA A 106 -6.60 -2.95 13.04
CA ALA A 106 -6.63 -1.88 12.06
C ALA A 106 -6.12 -2.36 10.71
N LEU A 107 -5.03 -3.15 10.72
CA LEU A 107 -4.47 -3.73 9.51
C LEU A 107 -5.47 -4.65 8.83
N MET A 108 -6.11 -5.54 9.58
CA MET A 108 -7.08 -6.48 9.03
C MET A 108 -8.29 -5.77 8.47
N GLN A 109 -8.72 -4.68 9.11
CA GLN A 109 -9.83 -3.87 8.61
C GLN A 109 -9.51 -3.26 7.25
N VAL A 110 -8.28 -2.78 7.07
CA VAL A 110 -7.83 -2.23 5.78
C VAL A 110 -7.84 -3.30 4.70
N ILE A 111 -7.38 -4.50 5.02
CA ILE A 111 -7.41 -5.64 4.09
C ILE A 111 -8.85 -5.94 3.67
N GLU A 112 -9.78 -5.93 4.61
CA GLU A 112 -11.19 -6.18 4.32
C GLU A 112 -11.78 -5.08 3.45
N ASP A 113 -11.44 -3.82 3.71
CA ASP A 113 -11.87 -2.68 2.90
C ASP A 113 -11.36 -2.80 1.46
N ALA A 114 -10.12 -3.22 1.28
CA ALA A 114 -9.54 -3.44 -0.03
C ALA A 114 -10.26 -4.56 -0.79
N ARG A 115 -10.59 -5.63 -0.09
CA ARG A 115 -11.33 -6.77 -0.67
C ARG A 115 -12.71 -6.34 -1.13
N CYS A 116 -13.42 -5.59 -0.32
CA CYS A 116 -14.75 -5.08 -0.65
C CYS A 116 -14.71 -4.14 -1.85
N SER A 117 -13.71 -3.28 -1.92
CA SER A 117 -13.52 -2.35 -3.04
C SER A 117 -13.28 -3.11 -4.34
N SER A 118 -12.44 -4.15 -4.30
CA SER A 118 -12.14 -4.98 -5.45
C SER A 118 -13.41 -5.71 -5.94
N ASP A 119 -14.18 -6.27 -5.02
CA ASP A 119 -15.44 -6.97 -5.34
C ASP A 119 -16.45 -6.01 -5.95
N ALA A 120 -16.58 -4.80 -5.41
CA ALA A 120 -17.48 -3.80 -5.95
C ALA A 120 -17.09 -3.39 -7.37
N ALA A 121 -15.80 -3.21 -7.63
CA ALA A 121 -15.30 -2.89 -8.96
C ALA A 121 -15.61 -4.01 -9.95
N THR A 122 -15.43 -5.27 -9.52
CA THR A 122 -15.73 -6.44 -10.33
C THR A 122 -17.22 -6.51 -10.68
N ARG A 123 -18.08 -6.24 -9.72
CA ARG A 123 -19.53 -6.23 -9.94
C ARG A 123 -19.95 -5.16 -10.93
N GLN A 124 -19.34 -3.99 -10.85
CA GLN A 124 -19.63 -2.89 -11.76
C GLN A 124 -19.18 -3.20 -13.19
N ALA A 125 -18.08 -3.93 -13.32
CA ALA A 125 -17.56 -4.32 -14.62
C ALA A 125 -18.40 -5.41 -15.29
N ALA A 126 -19.11 -6.17 -14.47
CA ALA A 126 -19.98 -7.24 -14.98
C ALA A 126 -21.33 -6.69 -15.44
#